data_e2233501059c899ed9afc5e2c5507f3c
#
_entry.id   e2233501059c899ed9afc5e2c5507f3c
#
_cell.length_a   1.000
_cell.length_b   1.000
_cell.length_c   1.000
_cell.angle_alpha   90.00
_cell.angle_beta   90.00
_cell.angle_gamma   90.00
#
_symmetry.space_group_name_H-M   'P 1'
#
loop_
_entity.id
_entity.type
_entity.pdbx_description
1 polymer ?
#
loop_
_entity_poly.entity_id
_entity_poly.type
_entity_poly.pdbx_seq_one_letter_code
_entity_poly.pdbx_strand_id
1 'polypeptide(L)'
;MTGLGALIRRNSKLYFKDKGMFFTSLITPMILLVLYVTFLSRTYEDSFRSALAAAGAQVEDSLLHGCVGGQLISSLLAVSCVTVAFCSNLTMVFDKVSGARNDLTVSPVRPAVLSLSYYLATFCTTLLINGIAAAACFGYLALTGWYLSAADVLLVLLDVVILVLFGTALSSCMIFPLSTNGQASAVGTIVSAGYGFVCGAYMPVSSFSPVLQKIIAFLPGTYGTALLRCHAMRGVFAEMRRIGFPAEAVSDIRDSVDCNLYFFGHAVSTGVMYAIMLGSIAALIGLYVLLNRPGHGEKRHG
;
A
#
# COMPACT_ATOMS: atom_id res chain seq x y z
N MET A 1 -16.46 12.87 24.47
CA MET A 1 -15.75 11.75 23.81
C MET A 1 -16.62 10.51 23.59
N THR A 2 -17.83 10.46 24.13
CA THR A 2 -18.74 9.28 24.09
C THR A 2 -19.32 8.94 22.71
N GLY A 3 -19.24 9.81 21.71
CA GLY A 3 -19.72 9.52 20.35
C GLY A 3 -18.70 8.95 19.36
N LEU A 4 -17.39 9.17 19.55
CA LEU A 4 -16.36 8.78 18.58
C LEU A 4 -16.31 7.26 18.36
N GLY A 5 -16.28 6.48 19.43
CA GLY A 5 -16.25 5.01 19.32
C GLY A 5 -17.49 4.43 18.66
N ALA A 6 -18.67 5.00 18.94
CA ALA A 6 -19.92 4.60 18.30
C ALA A 6 -19.90 4.89 16.78
N LEU A 7 -19.38 6.06 16.38
CA LEU A 7 -19.22 6.44 14.97
C LEU A 7 -18.20 5.56 14.25
N ILE A 8 -17.05 5.27 14.85
CA ILE A 8 -16.06 4.35 14.28
C ILE A 8 -16.70 2.99 14.06
N ARG A 9 -17.38 2.44 15.07
CA ARG A 9 -18.06 1.15 14.96
C ARG A 9 -19.17 1.15 13.89
N ARG A 10 -19.93 2.26 13.77
CA ARG A 10 -20.93 2.44 12.70
C ARG A 10 -20.27 2.38 11.33
N ASN A 11 -19.27 3.22 11.10
CA ASN A 11 -18.61 3.34 9.80
C ASN A 11 -17.91 2.04 9.38
N SER A 12 -17.22 1.37 10.31
CA SER A 12 -16.64 0.04 10.05
C SER A 12 -17.71 -1.00 9.75
N LYS A 13 -18.84 -1.02 10.49
CA LYS A 13 -19.94 -1.95 10.18
C LYS A 13 -20.59 -1.67 8.84
N LEU A 14 -20.73 -0.43 8.42
CA LEU A 14 -21.28 -0.08 7.11
C LEU A 14 -20.41 -0.66 5.99
N TYR A 15 -19.09 -0.48 6.09
CA TYR A 15 -18.16 -1.03 5.13
C TYR A 15 -18.27 -2.56 5.00
N PHE A 16 -18.25 -3.30 6.12
CA PHE A 16 -18.33 -4.77 6.08
C PHE A 16 -19.73 -5.31 5.74
N LYS A 17 -20.79 -4.53 5.98
CA LYS A 17 -22.15 -4.91 5.58
C LYS A 17 -22.41 -4.68 4.09
N ASP A 18 -21.76 -3.71 3.49
CA ASP A 18 -21.83 -3.46 2.06
C ASP A 18 -20.92 -4.45 1.32
N LYS A 19 -21.54 -5.57 0.89
CA LYS A 19 -20.83 -6.62 0.14
C LYS A 19 -20.19 -6.07 -1.14
N GLY A 20 -20.82 -5.09 -1.80
CA GLY A 20 -20.29 -4.45 -2.99
C GLY A 20 -18.97 -3.73 -2.68
N MET A 21 -18.94 -2.87 -1.69
CA MET A 21 -17.72 -2.17 -1.25
C MET A 21 -16.61 -3.13 -0.81
N PHE A 22 -16.97 -4.12 0.00
CA PHE A 22 -16.02 -5.10 0.51
C PHE A 22 -15.36 -5.89 -0.63
N PHE A 23 -16.15 -6.51 -1.53
CA PHE A 23 -15.59 -7.26 -2.64
C PHE A 23 -14.85 -6.38 -3.65
N THR A 24 -15.34 -5.17 -3.92
CA THR A 24 -14.65 -4.22 -4.82
C THR A 24 -13.26 -3.88 -4.28
N SER A 25 -13.09 -3.73 -2.96
CA SER A 25 -11.78 -3.45 -2.36
C SER A 25 -10.76 -4.59 -2.56
N LEU A 26 -11.24 -5.83 -2.71
CA LEU A 26 -10.40 -7.01 -2.92
C LEU A 26 -10.11 -7.28 -4.41
N ILE A 27 -10.84 -6.65 -5.34
CA ILE A 27 -10.67 -6.90 -6.78
C ILE A 27 -9.22 -6.63 -7.20
N THR A 28 -8.66 -5.48 -6.85
CA THR A 28 -7.29 -5.10 -7.28
C THR A 28 -6.22 -6.04 -6.73
N PRO A 29 -6.16 -6.36 -5.42
CA PRO A 29 -5.27 -7.37 -4.90
C PRO A 29 -5.46 -8.75 -5.53
N MET A 30 -6.72 -9.15 -5.79
CA MET A 30 -7.02 -10.45 -6.43
C MET A 30 -6.58 -10.51 -7.89
N ILE A 31 -6.77 -9.44 -8.66
CA ILE A 31 -6.25 -9.34 -10.03
C ILE A 31 -4.73 -9.47 -10.01
N LEU A 32 -4.05 -8.78 -9.10
CA LEU A 32 -2.61 -8.89 -8.97
C LEU A 32 -2.17 -10.32 -8.63
N LEU A 33 -2.86 -10.97 -7.72
CA LEU A 33 -2.59 -12.38 -7.36
C LEU A 33 -2.76 -13.31 -8.56
N VAL A 34 -3.86 -13.16 -9.33
CA VAL A 34 -4.11 -13.96 -10.53
C VAL A 34 -3.05 -13.71 -11.58
N LEU A 35 -2.72 -12.44 -11.89
CA LEU A 35 -1.65 -12.09 -12.83
C LEU A 35 -0.31 -12.67 -12.41
N TYR A 36 -0.04 -12.67 -11.11
CA TYR A 36 1.18 -13.22 -10.58
C TYR A 36 1.24 -14.74 -10.77
N VAL A 37 0.23 -15.47 -10.34
CA VAL A 37 0.19 -16.94 -10.45
C VAL A 37 0.21 -17.41 -11.90
N THR A 38 -0.41 -16.66 -12.81
CA THR A 38 -0.53 -17.09 -14.23
C THR A 38 0.65 -16.64 -15.11
N PHE A 39 1.21 -15.49 -14.85
CA PHE A 39 2.18 -14.86 -15.73
C PHE A 39 3.45 -14.36 -15.03
N LEU A 40 3.30 -13.52 -13.99
CA LEU A 40 4.44 -12.82 -13.39
C LEU A 40 5.43 -13.76 -12.69
N SER A 41 4.95 -14.84 -12.06
CA SER A 41 5.84 -15.78 -11.38
C SER A 41 6.88 -16.34 -12.31
N ARG A 42 6.48 -16.82 -13.49
CA ARG A 42 7.40 -17.35 -14.52
C ARG A 42 8.37 -16.29 -15.02
N THR A 43 7.86 -15.08 -15.29
CA THR A 43 8.71 -13.97 -15.76
C THR A 43 9.76 -13.59 -14.70
N TYR A 44 9.37 -13.55 -13.42
CA TYR A 44 10.32 -13.29 -12.34
C TYR A 44 11.27 -14.46 -12.11
N GLU A 45 10.79 -15.72 -12.17
CA GLU A 45 11.63 -16.90 -12.10
C GLU A 45 12.72 -16.89 -13.19
N ASP A 46 12.35 -16.63 -14.43
CA ASP A 46 13.28 -16.55 -15.55
C ASP A 46 14.28 -15.40 -15.39
N SER A 47 13.81 -14.25 -14.91
CA SER A 47 14.66 -13.08 -14.65
C SER A 47 15.64 -13.34 -13.51
N PHE A 48 15.19 -13.89 -12.39
CA PHE A 48 16.05 -14.24 -11.25
C PHE A 48 17.02 -15.38 -11.64
N ARG A 49 16.54 -16.41 -12.35
CA ARG A 49 17.38 -17.51 -12.83
C ARG A 49 18.49 -17.01 -13.76
N SER A 50 18.17 -16.08 -14.65
CA SER A 50 19.15 -15.47 -15.57
C SER A 50 20.16 -14.62 -14.80
N ALA A 51 19.73 -13.79 -13.84
CA ALA A 51 20.61 -12.99 -13.02
C ALA A 51 21.52 -13.83 -12.14
N LEU A 52 21.01 -14.92 -11.57
CA LEU A 52 21.75 -15.84 -10.73
C LEU A 52 22.74 -16.70 -11.52
N ALA A 53 22.36 -17.12 -12.73
CA ALA A 53 23.25 -17.85 -13.66
C ALA A 53 24.41 -16.96 -14.14
N ALA A 54 24.15 -15.66 -14.41
CA ALA A 54 25.19 -14.70 -14.74
C ALA A 54 26.21 -14.50 -13.59
N ALA A 55 25.79 -14.71 -12.34
CA ALA A 55 26.64 -14.70 -11.17
C ALA A 55 27.42 -16.02 -10.95
N GLY A 56 27.26 -17.02 -11.85
CA GLY A 56 28.02 -18.28 -11.83
C GLY A 56 27.58 -19.29 -10.77
N ALA A 57 26.37 -19.14 -10.19
CA ALA A 57 25.89 -20.01 -9.13
C ALA A 57 24.74 -20.92 -9.59
N GLN A 58 24.84 -22.21 -9.23
CA GLN A 58 23.68 -23.09 -9.27
C GLN A 58 22.80 -22.78 -8.05
N VAL A 59 21.56 -22.38 -8.32
CA VAL A 59 20.63 -21.93 -7.29
C VAL A 59 19.62 -23.01 -6.99
N GLU A 60 19.41 -23.28 -5.73
CA GLU A 60 18.35 -24.15 -5.26
C GLU A 60 16.99 -23.51 -5.57
N ASP A 61 16.03 -24.30 -6.09
CA ASP A 61 14.69 -23.80 -6.45
C ASP A 61 13.98 -23.15 -5.26
N SER A 62 14.28 -23.53 -4.03
CA SER A 62 13.72 -22.95 -2.81
C SER A 62 14.11 -21.47 -2.67
N LEU A 63 15.36 -21.10 -2.99
CA LEU A 63 15.83 -19.72 -2.93
C LEU A 63 15.17 -18.87 -4.02
N LEU A 64 15.01 -19.43 -5.22
CA LEU A 64 14.31 -18.80 -6.33
C LEU A 64 12.84 -18.50 -5.94
N HIS A 65 12.15 -19.49 -5.36
CA HIS A 65 10.78 -19.32 -4.87
C HIS A 65 10.69 -18.28 -3.74
N GLY A 66 11.70 -18.19 -2.88
CA GLY A 66 11.80 -17.16 -1.85
C GLY A 66 11.91 -15.74 -2.45
N CYS A 67 12.72 -15.54 -3.51
CA CYS A 67 12.81 -14.27 -4.25
C CYS A 67 11.48 -13.87 -4.85
N VAL A 68 10.89 -14.79 -5.61
CA VAL A 68 9.63 -14.60 -6.31
C VAL A 68 8.49 -14.34 -5.33
N GLY A 69 8.43 -15.09 -4.23
CA GLY A 69 7.44 -14.91 -3.16
C GLY A 69 7.58 -13.57 -2.44
N GLY A 70 8.80 -13.15 -2.10
CA GLY A 70 9.05 -11.85 -1.49
C GLY A 70 8.62 -10.67 -2.36
N GLN A 71 8.88 -10.77 -3.67
CA GLN A 71 8.43 -9.79 -4.67
C GLN A 71 6.90 -9.72 -4.76
N LEU A 72 6.23 -10.88 -4.81
CA LEU A 72 4.77 -10.95 -4.82
C LEU A 72 4.15 -10.29 -3.61
N ILE A 73 4.58 -10.71 -2.43
CA ILE A 73 3.99 -10.29 -1.16
C ILE A 73 4.12 -8.78 -0.98
N SER A 74 5.32 -8.23 -1.23
CA SER A 74 5.54 -6.80 -1.14
C SER A 74 4.66 -6.01 -2.10
N SER A 75 4.51 -6.48 -3.33
CA SER A 75 3.68 -5.85 -4.35
C SER A 75 2.19 -5.90 -4.00
N LEU A 76 1.70 -7.07 -3.58
CA LEU A 76 0.30 -7.28 -3.20
C LEU A 76 -0.08 -6.41 -2.00
N LEU A 77 0.73 -6.43 -0.93
CA LEU A 77 0.46 -5.65 0.27
C LEU A 77 0.54 -4.14 0.00
N ALA A 78 1.52 -3.68 -0.80
CA ALA A 78 1.66 -2.27 -1.14
C ALA A 78 0.41 -1.72 -1.85
N VAL A 79 -0.09 -2.44 -2.85
CA VAL A 79 -1.31 -2.05 -3.58
C VAL A 79 -2.53 -2.13 -2.68
N SER A 80 -2.68 -3.25 -1.94
CA SER A 80 -3.82 -3.50 -1.08
C SER A 80 -3.96 -2.43 0.02
N CYS A 81 -2.87 -2.01 0.67
CA CYS A 81 -2.90 -0.99 1.72
C CYS A 81 -3.55 0.32 1.26
N VAL A 82 -3.33 0.71 0.01
CA VAL A 82 -3.88 1.97 -0.52
C VAL A 82 -5.26 1.76 -1.14
N THR A 83 -5.45 0.74 -1.97
CA THR A 83 -6.72 0.53 -2.66
C THR A 83 -7.87 0.20 -1.69
N VAL A 84 -7.60 -0.62 -0.67
CA VAL A 84 -8.58 -0.90 0.39
C VAL A 84 -8.92 0.35 1.20
N ALA A 85 -7.92 1.22 1.49
CA ALA A 85 -8.16 2.48 2.17
C ALA A 85 -9.09 3.40 1.36
N PHE A 86 -8.87 3.50 0.04
CA PHE A 86 -9.76 4.27 -0.84
C PHE A 86 -11.17 3.71 -0.85
N CYS A 87 -11.35 2.41 -1.04
CA CYS A 87 -12.67 1.77 -1.03
C CYS A 87 -13.37 1.94 0.32
N SER A 88 -12.69 1.75 1.43
CA SER A 88 -13.28 1.92 2.76
C SER A 88 -13.72 3.36 3.00
N ASN A 89 -12.95 4.34 2.51
CA ASN A 89 -13.24 5.76 2.71
C ASN A 89 -14.40 6.29 1.83
N LEU A 90 -14.82 5.54 0.79
CA LEU A 90 -16.03 5.86 0.01
C LEU A 90 -17.30 5.93 0.87
N THR A 91 -17.33 5.28 2.04
CA THR A 91 -18.41 5.40 3.02
C THR A 91 -18.71 6.87 3.35
N MET A 92 -17.70 7.74 3.36
CA MET A 92 -17.90 9.19 3.58
C MET A 92 -18.70 9.86 2.45
N VAL A 93 -18.49 9.45 1.19
CA VAL A 93 -19.25 9.98 0.05
C VAL A 93 -20.67 9.43 0.05
N PHE A 94 -20.83 8.15 0.33
CA PHE A 94 -22.17 7.54 0.43
C PHE A 94 -23.03 8.18 1.52
N ASP A 95 -22.44 8.51 2.67
CA ASP A 95 -23.14 9.24 3.72
C ASP A 95 -23.53 10.68 3.29
N LYS A 96 -22.73 11.31 2.42
CA LYS A 96 -23.09 12.63 1.82
C LYS A 96 -24.26 12.49 0.86
N VAL A 97 -24.19 11.52 -0.05
CA VAL A 97 -25.18 11.31 -1.12
C VAL A 97 -26.53 10.85 -0.55
N SER A 98 -26.51 9.98 0.47
CA SER A 98 -27.74 9.49 1.12
C SER A 98 -28.37 10.50 2.09
N GLY A 99 -27.71 11.60 2.39
CA GLY A 99 -28.17 12.56 3.41
C GLY A 99 -27.83 12.18 4.86
N ALA A 100 -27.35 10.97 5.12
CA ALA A 100 -27.00 10.50 6.46
C ALA A 100 -25.97 11.41 7.15
N ARG A 101 -25.09 12.05 6.38
CA ARG A 101 -24.15 13.04 6.92
C ARG A 101 -24.88 14.25 7.51
N ASN A 102 -25.99 14.72 6.90
CA ASN A 102 -26.76 15.85 7.42
C ASN A 102 -27.36 15.51 8.79
N ASP A 103 -27.92 14.29 8.92
CA ASP A 103 -28.48 13.82 10.20
C ASP A 103 -27.39 13.77 11.30
N LEU A 104 -26.18 13.36 10.93
CA LEU A 104 -25.03 13.34 11.84
C LEU A 104 -24.56 14.75 12.22
N THR A 105 -24.69 15.75 11.33
CA THR A 105 -24.29 17.14 11.61
C THR A 105 -25.32 17.88 12.46
N VAL A 106 -26.61 17.53 12.40
CA VAL A 106 -27.67 18.05 13.27
C VAL A 106 -27.56 17.48 14.68
N SER A 107 -26.91 16.31 14.83
CA SER A 107 -26.65 15.74 16.17
C SER A 107 -25.58 16.55 16.92
N PRO A 108 -25.51 16.47 18.28
CA PRO A 108 -24.53 17.24 19.07
C PRO A 108 -23.07 16.73 18.93
N VAL A 109 -22.71 16.27 17.74
CA VAL A 109 -21.36 15.78 17.41
C VAL A 109 -20.57 16.90 16.73
N ARG A 110 -19.38 17.19 17.25
CA ARG A 110 -18.49 18.20 16.65
C ARG A 110 -18.03 17.71 15.26
N PRO A 111 -17.99 18.58 14.21
CA PRO A 111 -17.55 18.20 12.86
C PRO A 111 -16.17 17.52 12.83
N ALA A 112 -15.24 17.95 13.68
CA ALA A 112 -13.92 17.34 13.81
C ALA A 112 -14.00 15.87 14.30
N VAL A 113 -14.92 15.55 15.20
CA VAL A 113 -15.15 14.19 15.71
C VAL A 113 -15.73 13.31 14.60
N LEU A 114 -16.63 13.85 13.78
CA LEU A 114 -17.20 13.14 12.65
C LEU A 114 -16.12 12.81 11.61
N SER A 115 -15.30 13.78 11.22
CA SER A 115 -14.20 13.57 10.27
C SER A 115 -13.16 12.59 10.80
N LEU A 116 -12.79 12.71 12.07
CA LEU A 116 -11.89 11.77 12.74
C LEU A 116 -12.46 10.36 12.78
N SER A 117 -13.78 10.22 12.94
CA SER A 117 -14.42 8.90 12.95
C SER A 117 -14.33 8.16 11.60
N TYR A 118 -14.46 8.89 10.48
CA TYR A 118 -14.23 8.30 9.15
C TYR A 118 -12.78 7.88 8.96
N TYR A 119 -11.84 8.75 9.34
CA TYR A 119 -10.41 8.45 9.26
C TYR A 119 -10.04 7.18 10.06
N LEU A 120 -10.44 7.13 11.34
CA LEU A 120 -10.13 5.99 12.21
C LEU A 120 -10.87 4.71 11.78
N ALA A 121 -12.11 4.81 11.31
CA ALA A 121 -12.82 3.66 10.78
C ALA A 121 -12.12 3.09 9.53
N THR A 122 -11.73 3.96 8.59
CA THR A 122 -10.96 3.56 7.40
C THR A 122 -9.63 2.93 7.78
N PHE A 123 -8.90 3.52 8.71
CA PHE A 123 -7.64 2.96 9.21
C PHE A 123 -7.84 1.56 9.82
N CYS A 124 -8.80 1.40 10.73
CA CYS A 124 -9.05 0.11 11.38
C CYS A 124 -9.51 -0.97 10.39
N THR A 125 -10.41 -0.64 9.47
CA THR A 125 -10.90 -1.60 8.47
C THR A 125 -9.80 -2.01 7.49
N THR A 126 -9.02 -1.05 7.01
CA THR A 126 -7.90 -1.30 6.10
C THR A 126 -6.79 -2.11 6.78
N LEU A 127 -6.47 -1.79 8.04
CA LEU A 127 -5.48 -2.52 8.80
C LEU A 127 -5.91 -3.97 9.06
N LEU A 128 -7.19 -4.20 9.38
CA LEU A 128 -7.73 -5.55 9.57
C LEU A 128 -7.59 -6.38 8.29
N ILE A 129 -8.01 -5.84 7.14
CA ILE A 129 -7.97 -6.55 5.86
C ILE A 129 -6.51 -6.85 5.46
N ASN A 130 -5.62 -5.86 5.57
CA ASN A 130 -4.21 -6.04 5.23
C ASN A 130 -3.47 -6.91 6.24
N GLY A 131 -3.90 -6.95 7.51
CA GLY A 131 -3.40 -7.90 8.50
C GLY A 131 -3.72 -9.35 8.12
N ILE A 132 -4.97 -9.61 7.67
CA ILE A 132 -5.37 -10.92 7.16
C ILE A 132 -4.61 -11.26 5.88
N ALA A 133 -4.47 -10.29 4.96
CA ALA A 133 -3.69 -10.49 3.74
C ALA A 133 -2.22 -10.79 4.04
N ALA A 134 -1.59 -10.08 4.98
CA ALA A 134 -0.22 -10.35 5.41
C ALA A 134 -0.07 -11.75 6.02
N ALA A 135 -1.02 -12.18 6.86
CA ALA A 135 -1.01 -13.54 7.42
C ALA A 135 -1.11 -14.61 6.32
N ALA A 136 -1.98 -14.41 5.32
CA ALA A 136 -2.08 -15.30 4.16
C ALA A 136 -0.79 -15.32 3.33
N CYS A 137 -0.16 -14.16 3.14
CA CYS A 137 1.12 -14.00 2.47
C CYS A 137 2.25 -14.75 3.19
N PHE A 138 2.34 -14.62 4.51
CA PHE A 138 3.31 -15.37 5.31
C PHE A 138 3.05 -16.88 5.26
N GLY A 139 1.78 -17.30 5.27
CA GLY A 139 1.40 -18.69 5.05
C GLY A 139 1.88 -19.24 3.70
N TYR A 140 1.74 -18.44 2.63
CA TYR A 140 2.24 -18.81 1.32
C TYR A 140 3.78 -18.95 1.31
N LEU A 141 4.53 -18.02 1.90
CA LEU A 141 5.99 -18.14 2.02
C LEU A 141 6.40 -19.37 2.84
N ALA A 142 5.67 -19.70 3.89
CA ALA A 142 5.97 -20.88 4.69
C ALA A 142 5.86 -22.18 3.89
N LEU A 143 5.03 -22.21 2.85
CA LEU A 143 4.84 -23.37 1.97
C LEU A 143 5.82 -23.42 0.80
N THR A 144 6.33 -22.25 0.34
CA THR A 144 7.14 -22.17 -0.89
C THR A 144 8.63 -21.93 -0.64
N GLY A 145 8.99 -21.17 0.39
CA GLY A 145 10.38 -20.87 0.72
C GLY A 145 10.48 -19.78 1.79
N TRP A 146 10.58 -20.20 3.05
CA TRP A 146 10.66 -19.30 4.20
C TRP A 146 12.11 -18.92 4.51
N TYR A 147 12.44 -17.66 4.30
CA TYR A 147 13.75 -17.08 4.63
C TYR A 147 13.66 -15.92 5.63
N LEU A 148 12.44 -15.55 6.08
CA LEU A 148 12.23 -14.40 6.95
C LEU A 148 12.61 -14.74 8.40
N SER A 149 13.39 -13.86 9.03
CA SER A 149 13.56 -13.86 10.49
C SER A 149 12.35 -13.23 11.18
N ALA A 150 12.22 -13.44 12.50
CA ALA A 150 11.17 -12.78 13.29
C ALA A 150 11.26 -11.25 13.20
N ALA A 151 12.47 -10.69 13.09
CA ALA A 151 12.67 -9.26 12.90
C ALA A 151 12.16 -8.78 11.52
N ASP A 152 12.35 -9.57 10.45
CA ASP A 152 11.86 -9.24 9.11
C ASP A 152 10.33 -9.24 9.07
N VAL A 153 9.69 -10.22 9.73
CA VAL A 153 8.22 -10.27 9.87
C VAL A 153 7.70 -9.02 10.57
N LEU A 154 8.33 -8.61 11.68
CA LEU A 154 7.94 -7.41 12.41
C LEU A 154 8.14 -6.13 11.56
N LEU A 155 9.20 -6.05 10.78
CA LEU A 155 9.46 -4.92 9.88
C LEU A 155 8.42 -4.86 8.76
N VAL A 156 8.08 -5.99 8.13
CA VAL A 156 7.01 -6.05 7.12
C VAL A 156 5.67 -5.62 7.72
N LEU A 157 5.33 -6.05 8.93
CA LEU A 157 4.10 -5.62 9.61
C LEU A 157 4.13 -4.12 9.93
N LEU A 158 5.27 -3.57 10.33
CA LEU A 158 5.46 -2.13 10.53
C LEU A 158 5.24 -1.36 9.23
N ASP A 159 5.80 -1.83 8.12
CA ASP A 159 5.63 -1.22 6.80
C ASP A 159 4.18 -1.25 6.35
N VAL A 160 3.46 -2.35 6.60
CA VAL A 160 2.01 -2.44 6.36
C VAL A 160 1.26 -1.38 7.15
N VAL A 161 1.55 -1.19 8.44
CA VAL A 161 0.92 -0.15 9.26
C VAL A 161 1.19 1.23 8.70
N ILE A 162 2.42 1.54 8.32
CA ILE A 162 2.81 2.83 7.74
C ILE A 162 2.11 3.07 6.40
N LEU A 163 2.06 2.06 5.52
CA LEU A 163 1.35 2.17 4.25
C LEU A 163 -0.17 2.29 4.41
N VAL A 164 -0.76 1.63 5.39
CA VAL A 164 -2.19 1.80 5.73
C VAL A 164 -2.46 3.20 6.24
N LEU A 165 -1.58 3.76 7.09
CA LEU A 165 -1.67 5.15 7.53
C LEU A 165 -1.56 6.12 6.35
N PHE A 166 -0.60 5.90 5.47
CA PHE A 166 -0.43 6.70 4.26
C PHE A 166 -1.65 6.62 3.34
N GLY A 167 -2.12 5.41 3.01
CA GLY A 167 -3.31 5.19 2.17
C GLY A 167 -4.57 5.81 2.76
N THR A 168 -4.74 5.72 4.10
CA THR A 168 -5.86 6.34 4.80
C THR A 168 -5.79 7.87 4.74
N ALA A 169 -4.62 8.46 4.96
CA ALA A 169 -4.43 9.90 4.89
C ALA A 169 -4.64 10.43 3.46
N LEU A 170 -4.06 9.75 2.47
CA LEU A 170 -4.20 10.08 1.06
C LEU A 170 -5.65 9.99 0.60
N SER A 171 -6.33 8.87 0.89
CA SER A 171 -7.74 8.68 0.52
C SER A 171 -8.64 9.70 1.22
N SER A 172 -8.36 10.05 2.47
CA SER A 172 -9.14 11.06 3.21
C SER A 172 -9.04 12.43 2.57
N CYS A 173 -7.85 12.85 2.13
CA CYS A 173 -7.67 14.11 1.42
C CYS A 173 -8.36 14.12 0.05
N MET A 174 -8.26 13.04 -0.72
CA MET A 174 -8.81 12.96 -2.08
C MET A 174 -10.33 12.79 -2.09
N ILE A 175 -10.89 12.03 -1.16
CA ILE A 175 -12.31 11.70 -1.12
C ILE A 175 -13.11 12.78 -0.40
N PHE A 176 -12.52 13.53 0.54
CA PHE A 176 -13.21 14.57 1.29
C PHE A 176 -13.95 15.58 0.43
N PRO A 177 -13.40 16.15 -0.66
CA PRO A 177 -14.08 17.12 -1.50
C PRO A 177 -15.17 16.53 -2.41
N LEU A 178 -15.22 15.20 -2.57
CA LEU A 178 -16.18 14.54 -3.46
C LEU A 178 -17.59 14.55 -2.86
N SER A 179 -18.60 14.77 -3.72
CA SER A 179 -20.00 14.91 -3.33
C SER A 179 -20.95 14.00 -4.11
N THR A 180 -20.46 13.29 -5.13
CA THR A 180 -21.29 12.40 -5.95
C THR A 180 -20.70 11.01 -6.10
N ASN A 181 -21.54 10.01 -6.30
CA ASN A 181 -21.12 8.61 -6.54
C ASN A 181 -20.27 8.49 -7.81
N GLY A 182 -20.55 9.30 -8.86
CA GLY A 182 -19.78 9.32 -10.09
C GLY A 182 -18.33 9.75 -9.87
N GLN A 183 -18.12 10.85 -9.11
CA GLN A 183 -16.78 11.30 -8.71
C GLN A 183 -16.05 10.25 -7.88
N ALA A 184 -16.73 9.65 -6.92
CA ALA A 184 -16.18 8.62 -6.06
C ALA A 184 -15.72 7.38 -6.85
N SER A 185 -16.58 6.90 -7.78
CA SER A 185 -16.26 5.78 -8.66
C SER A 185 -15.09 6.09 -9.60
N ALA A 186 -15.04 7.29 -10.19
CA ALA A 186 -13.94 7.70 -11.06
C ALA A 186 -12.60 7.71 -10.31
N VAL A 187 -12.54 8.32 -9.13
CA VAL A 187 -11.33 8.34 -8.29
C VAL A 187 -10.94 6.93 -7.86
N GLY A 188 -11.90 6.12 -7.42
CA GLY A 188 -11.66 4.72 -7.04
C GLY A 188 -11.06 3.92 -8.18
N THR A 189 -11.59 4.04 -9.40
CA THR A 189 -11.07 3.34 -10.59
C THR A 189 -9.66 3.80 -10.96
N ILE A 190 -9.40 5.10 -10.98
CA ILE A 190 -8.07 5.66 -11.30
C ILE A 190 -7.03 5.16 -10.29
N VAL A 191 -7.36 5.21 -9.00
CA VAL A 191 -6.43 4.75 -7.95
C VAL A 191 -6.23 3.24 -8.03
N SER A 192 -7.30 2.46 -8.18
CA SER A 192 -7.19 0.99 -8.25
C SER A 192 -6.39 0.52 -9.46
N ALA A 193 -6.54 1.16 -10.61
CA ALA A 193 -5.80 0.79 -11.81
C ALA A 193 -4.37 1.39 -11.84
N GLY A 194 -4.21 2.65 -11.41
CA GLY A 194 -3.00 3.43 -11.60
C GLY A 194 -1.97 3.26 -10.49
N TYR A 195 -2.42 3.10 -9.23
CA TYR A 195 -1.51 3.12 -8.08
C TYR A 195 -0.43 2.06 -8.16
N GLY A 196 -0.78 0.84 -8.57
CA GLY A 196 0.17 -0.27 -8.67
C GLY A 196 1.30 -0.05 -9.68
N PHE A 197 1.03 0.70 -10.76
CA PHE A 197 2.09 1.11 -11.70
C PHE A 197 2.97 2.22 -11.09
N VAL A 198 2.33 3.22 -10.53
CA VAL A 198 3.02 4.41 -10.01
C VAL A 198 3.89 4.10 -8.79
N CYS A 199 3.51 3.12 -7.95
CA CYS A 199 4.31 2.74 -6.78
C CYS A 199 5.32 1.60 -7.06
N GLY A 200 5.45 1.14 -8.31
CA GLY A 200 6.39 0.07 -8.68
C GLY A 200 5.97 -1.33 -8.22
N ALA A 201 4.67 -1.54 -7.93
CA ALA A 201 4.18 -2.84 -7.48
C ALA A 201 3.94 -3.82 -8.64
N TYR A 202 3.41 -3.34 -9.78
CA TYR A 202 3.13 -4.21 -10.93
C TYR A 202 4.37 -4.48 -11.78
N MET A 203 5.25 -3.51 -11.88
CA MET A 203 6.54 -3.66 -12.55
C MET A 203 7.59 -2.76 -11.86
N PRO A 204 8.87 -3.16 -11.85
CA PRO A 204 9.92 -2.37 -11.24
C PRO A 204 10.01 -0.95 -11.84
N VAL A 205 10.31 0.04 -10.99
CA VAL A 205 10.48 1.44 -11.41
C VAL A 205 11.62 1.57 -12.40
N SER A 206 12.65 0.74 -12.27
CA SER A 206 13.78 0.66 -13.19
C SER A 206 13.40 0.33 -14.63
N SER A 207 12.24 -0.32 -14.86
CA SER A 207 11.72 -0.66 -16.20
C SER A 207 11.06 0.51 -16.93
N PHE A 208 10.81 1.63 -16.26
CA PHE A 208 10.21 2.82 -16.86
C PHE A 208 11.25 3.71 -17.57
N SER A 209 10.77 4.62 -18.42
CA SER A 209 11.63 5.64 -19.03
C SER A 209 12.25 6.56 -17.96
N PRO A 210 13.47 7.12 -18.20
CA PRO A 210 14.14 7.98 -17.22
C PRO A 210 13.32 9.19 -16.75
N VAL A 211 12.45 9.71 -17.60
CA VAL A 211 11.55 10.82 -17.24
C VAL A 211 10.50 10.35 -16.23
N LEU A 212 9.88 9.20 -16.49
CA LEU A 212 8.86 8.65 -15.60
C LEU A 212 9.44 8.20 -14.26
N GLN A 213 10.66 7.62 -14.26
CA GLN A 213 11.38 7.29 -13.03
C GLN A 213 11.57 8.52 -12.12
N LYS A 214 11.94 9.68 -12.72
CA LYS A 214 12.07 10.93 -11.96
C LYS A 214 10.75 11.42 -11.37
N ILE A 215 9.65 11.29 -12.11
CA ILE A 215 8.31 11.67 -11.62
C ILE A 215 7.90 10.73 -10.46
N ILE A 216 8.07 9.44 -10.63
CA ILE A 216 7.74 8.42 -9.64
C ILE A 216 8.56 8.61 -8.36
N ALA A 217 9.82 9.03 -8.47
CA ALA A 217 10.69 9.29 -7.32
C ALA A 217 10.17 10.41 -6.38
N PHE A 218 9.26 11.28 -6.82
CA PHE A 218 8.58 12.24 -5.95
C PHE A 218 7.37 11.67 -5.21
N LEU A 219 6.94 10.46 -5.53
CA LEU A 219 5.73 9.87 -4.98
C LEU A 219 6.03 9.02 -3.74
N PRO A 220 5.50 9.38 -2.56
CA PRO A 220 5.83 8.67 -1.32
C PRO A 220 5.47 7.18 -1.36
N GLY A 221 4.41 6.79 -2.08
CA GLY A 221 3.99 5.40 -2.21
C GLY A 221 5.08 4.46 -2.74
N THR A 222 5.97 4.95 -3.59
CA THR A 222 7.12 4.20 -4.14
C THR A 222 8.07 3.78 -3.02
N TYR A 223 8.38 4.68 -2.09
CA TYR A 223 9.25 4.38 -0.95
C TYR A 223 8.62 3.37 0.01
N GLY A 224 7.30 3.45 0.22
CA GLY A 224 6.58 2.47 1.02
C GLY A 224 6.59 1.07 0.39
N THR A 225 6.45 0.96 -0.93
CA THR A 225 6.57 -0.31 -1.65
C THR A 225 7.98 -0.87 -1.57
N ALA A 226 9.01 -0.02 -1.73
CA ALA A 226 10.41 -0.43 -1.63
C ALA A 226 10.76 -0.90 -0.21
N LEU A 227 10.26 -0.24 0.85
CA LEU A 227 10.44 -0.69 2.24
C LEU A 227 9.89 -2.10 2.44
N LEU A 228 8.62 -2.34 2.06
CA LEU A 228 8.00 -3.67 2.11
C LEU A 228 8.84 -4.71 1.37
N ARG A 229 9.32 -4.37 0.18
CA ARG A 229 10.11 -5.27 -0.66
C ARG A 229 11.48 -5.57 -0.04
N CYS A 230 12.16 -4.54 0.44
CA CYS A 230 13.44 -4.70 1.13
C CYS A 230 13.33 -5.63 2.33
N HIS A 231 12.26 -5.51 3.13
CA HIS A 231 12.10 -6.33 4.32
C HIS A 231 11.57 -7.73 3.99
N ALA A 232 10.65 -7.87 3.03
CA ALA A 232 10.15 -9.16 2.57
C ALA A 232 11.23 -10.03 1.91
N MET A 233 12.26 -9.43 1.30
CA MET A 233 13.36 -10.12 0.62
C MET A 233 14.66 -10.15 1.42
N ARG A 234 14.70 -9.53 2.60
CA ARG A 234 15.94 -9.38 3.38
C ARG A 234 16.60 -10.72 3.72
N GLY A 235 15.81 -11.69 4.14
CA GLY A 235 16.30 -13.03 4.47
C GLY A 235 16.86 -13.78 3.26
N VAL A 236 16.23 -13.63 2.10
CA VAL A 236 16.70 -14.21 0.83
C VAL A 236 18.06 -13.62 0.43
N PHE A 237 18.22 -12.29 0.52
CA PHE A 237 19.52 -11.65 0.26
C PHE A 237 20.59 -12.01 1.28
N ALA A 238 20.21 -12.27 2.53
CA ALA A 238 21.14 -12.78 3.55
C ALA A 238 21.62 -14.18 3.21
N GLU A 239 20.70 -15.04 2.76
CA GLU A 239 21.02 -16.41 2.34
C GLU A 239 21.91 -16.44 1.09
N MET A 240 21.64 -15.61 0.09
CA MET A 240 22.51 -15.45 -1.08
C MET A 240 23.96 -15.15 -0.68
N ARG A 241 24.14 -14.23 0.27
CA ARG A 241 25.48 -13.89 0.78
C ARG A 241 26.08 -15.07 1.56
N ARG A 242 25.31 -15.82 2.32
CA ARG A 242 25.76 -16.99 3.10
C ARG A 242 26.28 -18.10 2.20
N ILE A 243 25.66 -18.32 1.04
CA ILE A 243 26.07 -19.34 0.07
C ILE A 243 27.17 -18.86 -0.89
N GLY A 244 27.70 -17.63 -0.70
CA GLY A 244 28.89 -17.13 -1.38
C GLY A 244 28.65 -16.30 -2.64
N PHE A 245 27.43 -15.77 -2.84
CA PHE A 245 27.18 -14.84 -3.96
C PHE A 245 28.04 -13.58 -3.81
N PRO A 246 28.62 -13.08 -4.90
CA PRO A 246 29.33 -11.80 -4.91
C PRO A 246 28.41 -10.65 -4.46
N ALA A 247 28.96 -9.73 -3.66
CA ALA A 247 28.17 -8.61 -3.15
C ALA A 247 27.59 -7.74 -4.27
N GLU A 248 28.32 -7.59 -5.38
CA GLU A 248 27.87 -6.89 -6.59
C GLU A 248 26.63 -7.56 -7.19
N ALA A 249 26.64 -8.88 -7.39
CA ALA A 249 25.51 -9.62 -7.95
C ALA A 249 24.25 -9.51 -7.05
N VAL A 250 24.41 -9.54 -5.73
CA VAL A 250 23.28 -9.32 -4.80
C VAL A 250 22.78 -7.87 -4.90
N SER A 251 23.66 -6.89 -5.11
CA SER A 251 23.27 -5.50 -5.31
C SER A 251 22.50 -5.30 -6.62
N ASP A 252 22.95 -5.92 -7.71
CA ASP A 252 22.29 -5.84 -9.02
C ASP A 252 20.88 -6.46 -8.98
N ILE A 253 20.73 -7.58 -8.26
CA ILE A 253 19.40 -8.19 -8.02
C ILE A 253 18.52 -7.24 -7.21
N ARG A 254 19.06 -6.60 -6.15
CA ARG A 254 18.32 -5.61 -5.36
C ARG A 254 17.88 -4.41 -6.18
N ASP A 255 18.71 -3.96 -7.12
CA ASP A 255 18.38 -2.86 -8.04
C ASP A 255 17.26 -3.27 -9.01
N SER A 256 17.33 -4.48 -9.54
CA SER A 256 16.34 -5.01 -10.51
C SER A 256 14.93 -5.14 -9.91
N VAL A 257 14.82 -5.26 -8.59
CA VAL A 257 13.55 -5.39 -7.86
C VAL A 257 13.18 -4.12 -7.06
N ASP A 258 13.83 -2.99 -7.29
CA ASP A 258 13.61 -1.73 -6.58
C ASP A 258 13.78 -1.81 -5.03
N CYS A 259 14.62 -2.73 -4.55
CA CYS A 259 15.04 -2.71 -3.14
C CYS A 259 16.02 -1.56 -2.87
N ASN A 260 16.79 -1.14 -3.89
CA ASN A 260 17.57 0.07 -3.85
C ASN A 260 16.88 1.12 -4.73
N LEU A 261 16.43 2.20 -4.14
CA LEU A 261 15.87 3.34 -4.87
C LEU A 261 16.90 4.46 -5.01
N TYR A 262 16.84 5.13 -6.14
CA TYR A 262 17.72 6.26 -6.43
C TYR A 262 16.91 7.54 -6.64
N PHE A 263 17.31 8.61 -5.98
CA PHE A 263 16.76 9.94 -6.19
C PHE A 263 17.84 10.80 -6.86
N PHE A 264 17.65 11.15 -8.12
CA PHE A 264 18.62 11.86 -8.96
C PHE A 264 20.05 11.28 -8.91
N GLY A 265 20.17 9.95 -8.95
CA GLY A 265 21.45 9.24 -8.94
C GLY A 265 22.04 8.98 -7.55
N HIS A 266 21.39 9.44 -6.48
CA HIS A 266 21.81 9.16 -5.10
C HIS A 266 20.96 8.04 -4.49
N ALA A 267 21.61 7.04 -3.94
CA ALA A 267 20.91 5.93 -3.27
C ALA A 267 20.16 6.43 -2.02
N VAL A 268 18.90 6.09 -1.93
CA VAL A 268 18.04 6.48 -0.81
C VAL A 268 18.11 5.39 0.28
N SER A 269 18.63 5.75 1.44
CA SER A 269 18.71 4.81 2.56
C SER A 269 17.34 4.50 3.15
N THR A 270 17.19 3.32 3.77
CA THR A 270 15.96 2.88 4.44
C THR A 270 15.45 3.91 5.46
N GLY A 271 16.33 4.54 6.21
CA GLY A 271 15.97 5.60 7.17
C GLY A 271 15.35 6.82 6.50
N VAL A 272 15.88 7.23 5.34
CA VAL A 272 15.32 8.34 4.54
C VAL A 272 13.96 7.94 3.95
N MET A 273 13.78 6.70 3.50
CA MET A 273 12.47 6.22 3.02
C MET A 273 11.40 6.31 4.11
N TYR A 274 11.73 5.90 5.35
CA TYR A 274 10.82 6.07 6.50
C TYR A 274 10.53 7.54 6.80
N ALA A 275 11.53 8.41 6.74
CA ALA A 275 11.35 9.84 6.97
C ALA A 275 10.42 10.47 5.92
N ILE A 276 10.57 10.09 4.64
CA ILE A 276 9.67 10.53 3.55
C ILE A 276 8.24 10.04 3.79
N MET A 277 8.06 8.77 4.16
CA MET A 277 6.74 8.20 4.44
C MET A 277 6.06 8.90 5.61
N LEU A 278 6.74 9.02 6.75
CA LEU A 278 6.19 9.68 7.95
C LEU A 278 5.93 11.16 7.73
N GLY A 279 6.83 11.86 7.04
CA GLY A 279 6.66 13.26 6.65
C GLY A 279 5.45 13.46 5.73
N SER A 280 5.26 12.56 4.77
CA SER A 280 4.11 12.60 3.86
C SER A 280 2.78 12.32 4.60
N ILE A 281 2.77 11.35 5.52
CA ILE A 281 1.61 11.06 6.36
C ILE A 281 1.24 12.30 7.20
N ALA A 282 2.24 12.91 7.85
CA ALA A 282 2.02 14.11 8.66
C ALA A 282 1.48 15.29 7.82
N ALA A 283 2.03 15.51 6.61
CA ALA A 283 1.58 16.54 5.69
C ALA A 283 0.14 16.28 5.22
N LEU A 284 -0.20 15.04 4.85
CA LEU A 284 -1.55 14.66 4.43
C LEU A 284 -2.57 14.79 5.57
N ILE A 285 -2.23 14.37 6.79
CA ILE A 285 -3.09 14.55 7.96
C ILE A 285 -3.28 16.05 8.24
N GLY A 286 -2.23 16.84 8.17
CA GLY A 286 -2.31 18.29 8.30
C GLY A 286 -3.24 18.91 7.25
N LEU A 287 -3.12 18.51 5.99
CA LEU A 287 -4.02 18.93 4.91
C LEU A 287 -5.47 18.52 5.18
N TYR A 288 -5.69 17.26 5.61
CA TYR A 288 -7.03 16.79 5.95
C TYR A 288 -7.68 17.59 7.09
N VAL A 289 -6.91 17.93 8.12
CA VAL A 289 -7.37 18.80 9.22
C VAL A 289 -7.72 20.21 8.71
N LEU A 290 -6.90 20.78 7.80
CA LEU A 290 -7.17 22.09 7.22
C LEU A 290 -8.46 22.08 6.37
N LEU A 291 -8.68 21.03 5.57
CA LEU A 291 -9.89 20.88 4.76
C LEU A 291 -11.17 20.77 5.62
N ASN A 292 -11.04 20.25 6.85
CA ASN A 292 -12.16 20.07 7.77
C ASN A 292 -12.41 21.28 8.70
N ARG A 293 -11.67 22.40 8.58
CA ARG A 293 -11.93 23.61 9.37
C ARG A 293 -13.25 24.26 8.96
N PRO A 294 -14.10 24.67 9.94
CA PRO A 294 -15.33 25.40 9.65
C PRO A 294 -14.98 26.71 8.92
N GLY A 295 -15.57 26.94 7.77
CA GLY A 295 -15.36 28.13 6.93
C GLY A 295 -14.90 27.85 5.49
N HIS A 296 -14.39 26.65 5.15
CA HIS A 296 -14.03 26.30 3.78
C HIS A 296 -15.11 25.50 3.03
N GLY A 297 -16.10 24.93 3.74
CA GLY A 297 -17.18 24.10 3.17
C GLY A 297 -18.46 24.85 2.82
N GLU A 298 -18.72 26.03 3.40
CA GLU A 298 -20.00 26.73 3.22
C GLU A 298 -20.10 27.61 1.98
N LYS A 299 -19.00 27.90 1.28
CA LYS A 299 -19.01 28.78 0.10
C LYS A 299 -19.32 28.13 -1.24
N ARG A 300 -19.68 26.84 -1.30
CA ARG A 300 -19.88 26.11 -2.57
C ARG A 300 -21.32 25.68 -2.88
N HIS A 301 -22.30 26.08 -2.10
CA HIS A 301 -23.72 25.85 -2.38
C HIS A 301 -24.52 27.14 -2.18
N GLY A 302 -24.19 28.17 -2.96
CA GLY A 302 -25.02 29.30 -3.25
C GLY A 302 -25.27 29.36 -4.75
#